data_dba11b4c24dd9c8be9965b7050e59fe8
#
_entry.id   dba11b4c24dd9c8be9965b7050e59fe8
#
_cell.length_a   1.000
_cell.length_b   1.000
_cell.length_c   1.000
_cell.angle_alpha   90.00
_cell.angle_beta   90.00
_cell.angle_gamma   90.00
#
_symmetry.space_group_name_H-M   'P 1'
#
loop_
_entity.id
_entity.type
_entity.pdbx_description
1 polymer ?
#
loop_
_entity_poly.entity_id
_entity_poly.type
_entity_poly.pdbx_seq_one_letter_code
_entity_poly.pdbx_strand_id
1 'polypeptide(L)'
;MLVDLARNDLLKVCEPQSVQVGEFMQVHRFSHVMHLVSTVDGQLRESMTAVDALLATFPAGTLSGAPKPRALEIIAELEPTDRGLFGGVVGYFDFEGNADLAIAIRTAVIRDGAAHVQAGAGIVLDSVPESEYQETKSKAAAVLRAIAAAKAMKLG
;
A
#
# COMPACT_ATOMS: atom_id res chain seq x y z
N MET A 1 5.61 7.63 -12.54
CA MET A 1 4.31 7.77 -11.84
C MET A 1 4.41 7.52 -10.34
N LEU A 2 4.74 6.32 -9.84
CA LEU A 2 4.78 6.05 -8.39
C LEU A 2 5.83 6.87 -7.62
N VAL A 3 7.00 7.11 -8.21
CA VAL A 3 8.04 7.97 -7.63
C VAL A 3 7.56 9.42 -7.51
N ASP A 4 6.87 9.94 -8.53
CA ASP A 4 6.33 11.30 -8.47
C ASP A 4 5.22 11.42 -7.43
N LEU A 5 4.41 10.38 -7.26
CA LEU A 5 3.39 10.32 -6.22
C LEU A 5 4.03 10.38 -4.82
N ALA A 6 5.09 9.59 -4.59
CA ALA A 6 5.82 9.61 -3.32
C ALA A 6 6.51 10.96 -3.06
N ARG A 7 7.14 11.55 -4.08
CA ARG A 7 7.71 12.90 -3.97
C ARG A 7 6.66 13.94 -3.60
N ASN A 8 5.52 13.93 -4.27
CA ASN A 8 4.41 14.84 -3.98
C ASN A 8 3.90 14.71 -2.54
N ASP A 9 3.82 13.50 -2.03
CA ASP A 9 3.38 13.28 -0.65
C ASP A 9 4.40 13.81 0.36
N LEU A 10 5.69 13.53 0.16
CA LEU A 10 6.76 14.02 1.04
C LEU A 10 6.94 15.54 0.99
N LEU A 11 6.74 16.19 -0.16
CA LEU A 11 6.81 17.64 -0.28
C LEU A 11 5.82 18.41 0.62
N LYS A 12 4.77 17.75 1.11
CA LYS A 12 3.80 18.35 2.03
C LYS A 12 4.39 18.57 3.44
N VAL A 13 5.34 17.74 3.87
CA VAL A 13 5.87 17.72 5.25
C VAL A 13 7.38 17.85 5.35
N CYS A 14 8.11 17.62 4.25
CA CYS A 14 9.57 17.75 4.21
C CYS A 14 10.02 19.12 3.72
N GLU A 15 11.27 19.45 3.99
CA GLU A 15 11.96 20.57 3.36
C GLU A 15 12.04 20.29 1.85
N PRO A 16 11.52 21.18 0.98
CA PRO A 16 11.39 20.87 -0.45
C PRO A 16 12.72 20.53 -1.13
N GLN A 17 13.81 21.15 -0.70
CA GLN A 17 15.15 20.97 -1.27
C GLN A 17 15.77 19.62 -0.85
N SER A 18 15.27 18.98 0.19
CA SER A 18 15.76 17.70 0.70
C SER A 18 15.10 16.50 0.04
N VAL A 19 13.96 16.69 -0.66
CA VAL A 19 13.23 15.58 -1.28
C VAL A 19 13.97 15.10 -2.52
N GLN A 20 14.51 13.91 -2.44
CA GLN A 20 15.33 13.30 -3.48
C GLN A 20 14.96 11.82 -3.71
N VAL A 21 15.33 11.30 -4.87
CA VAL A 21 15.20 9.89 -5.20
C VAL A 21 16.52 9.20 -4.87
N GLY A 22 16.52 8.36 -3.83
CA GLY A 22 17.70 7.62 -3.39
C GLY A 22 17.99 6.44 -4.32
N GLU A 23 17.04 5.53 -4.48
CA GLU A 23 17.09 4.46 -5.48
C GLU A 23 16.05 4.71 -6.57
N PHE A 24 16.41 4.38 -7.81
CA PHE A 24 15.48 4.50 -8.94
C PHE A 24 15.44 3.22 -9.76
N MET A 25 14.27 2.56 -9.78
CA MET A 25 13.96 1.39 -10.60
C MET A 25 15.01 0.25 -10.46
N GLN A 26 15.50 -0.01 -9.25
CA GLN A 26 16.42 -1.12 -8.97
C GLN A 26 15.65 -2.44 -8.85
N VAL A 27 16.19 -3.52 -9.41
CA VAL A 27 15.60 -4.85 -9.28
C VAL A 27 16.05 -5.49 -7.97
N HIS A 28 15.12 -5.59 -7.00
CA HIS A 28 15.33 -6.32 -5.76
C HIS A 28 14.81 -7.75 -5.90
N ARG A 29 15.66 -8.72 -5.55
CA ARG A 29 15.35 -10.16 -5.62
C ARG A 29 15.04 -10.67 -4.23
N PHE A 30 13.84 -11.20 -4.05
CA PHE A 30 13.37 -11.86 -2.84
C PHE A 30 13.24 -13.37 -3.09
N SER A 31 12.99 -14.15 -2.04
CA SER A 31 12.92 -15.62 -2.13
C SER A 31 11.92 -16.16 -3.15
N HIS A 32 10.83 -15.43 -3.42
CA HIS A 32 9.73 -15.89 -4.28
C HIS A 32 9.33 -14.92 -5.39
N VAL A 33 9.82 -13.68 -5.33
CA VAL A 33 9.43 -12.61 -6.27
C VAL A 33 10.60 -11.68 -6.54
N MET A 34 10.51 -10.94 -7.63
CA MET A 34 11.38 -9.80 -7.95
C MET A 34 10.50 -8.55 -8.04
N HIS A 35 10.99 -7.45 -7.51
CA HIS A 35 10.32 -6.16 -7.61
C HIS A 35 11.25 -5.08 -8.15
N LEU A 36 10.67 -4.15 -8.91
CA LEU A 36 11.30 -2.85 -9.16
C LEU A 36 11.07 -1.98 -7.93
N VAL A 37 12.16 -1.54 -7.31
CA VAL A 37 12.14 -0.72 -6.11
C VAL A 37 12.67 0.67 -6.43
N SER A 38 12.04 1.67 -5.86
CA SER A 38 12.52 3.05 -5.84
C SER A 38 12.31 3.60 -4.44
N THR A 39 13.26 4.42 -3.96
CA THR A 39 13.15 5.12 -2.68
C THR A 39 13.07 6.62 -2.91
N VAL A 40 12.30 7.29 -2.09
CA VAL A 40 12.23 8.75 -2.05
C VAL A 40 12.45 9.18 -0.61
N ASP A 41 13.44 10.00 -0.38
CA ASP A 41 13.86 10.46 0.93
C ASP A 41 13.61 11.97 1.06
N GLY A 42 13.41 12.44 2.29
CA GLY A 42 13.24 13.84 2.58
C GLY A 42 13.40 14.12 4.07
N GLN A 43 13.93 15.30 4.41
CA GLN A 43 14.07 15.77 5.78
C GLN A 43 12.76 16.41 6.23
N LEU A 44 12.15 15.89 7.29
CA LEU A 44 10.98 16.51 7.91
C LEU A 44 11.31 17.93 8.37
N ARG A 45 10.36 18.85 8.20
CA ARG A 45 10.46 20.20 8.79
C ARG A 45 10.47 20.09 10.30
N GLU A 46 11.17 21.02 10.98
CA GLU A 46 11.34 21.00 12.45
C GLU A 46 10.03 20.87 13.25
N SER A 47 8.94 21.43 12.72
CA SER A 47 7.62 21.38 13.37
C SER A 47 6.81 20.11 13.11
N MET A 48 7.32 19.19 12.28
CA MET A 48 6.63 17.99 11.85
C MET A 48 7.14 16.75 12.56
N THR A 49 6.23 15.81 12.81
CA THR A 49 6.49 14.52 13.45
C THR A 49 6.28 13.37 12.47
N ALA A 50 6.63 12.16 12.87
CA ALA A 50 6.33 10.95 12.11
C ALA A 50 4.80 10.76 11.92
N VAL A 51 3.97 11.24 12.86
CA VAL A 51 2.50 11.22 12.72
C VAL A 51 2.06 12.18 11.62
N ASP A 52 2.64 13.38 11.55
CA ASP A 52 2.35 14.34 10.48
C ASP A 52 2.77 13.80 9.11
N ALA A 53 3.90 13.09 9.05
CA ALA A 53 4.34 12.39 7.84
C ALA A 53 3.33 11.33 7.41
N LEU A 54 2.82 10.52 8.33
CA LEU A 54 1.75 9.57 8.04
C LEU A 54 0.51 10.29 7.50
N LEU A 55 0.01 11.30 8.18
CA LEU A 55 -1.21 12.02 7.79
C LEU A 55 -1.09 12.69 6.42
N ALA A 56 0.10 13.16 6.05
CA ALA A 56 0.35 13.76 4.75
C ALA A 56 0.42 12.76 3.59
N THR A 57 0.91 11.55 3.86
CA THR A 57 1.08 10.50 2.86
C THR A 57 -0.12 9.57 2.76
N PHE A 58 -0.93 9.45 3.81
CA PHE A 58 -2.13 8.62 3.86
C PHE A 58 -3.36 9.33 3.25
N PRO A 59 -4.27 8.59 2.61
CA PRO A 59 -4.09 7.20 2.16
C PRO A 59 -3.05 7.09 1.06
N ALA A 60 -2.37 5.95 0.98
CA ALA A 60 -1.36 5.73 -0.04
C ALA A 60 -1.95 5.91 -1.44
N GLY A 61 -1.34 6.77 -2.25
CA GLY A 61 -1.83 7.07 -3.59
C GLY A 61 -1.89 5.86 -4.52
N THR A 62 -1.05 4.85 -4.27
CA THR A 62 -1.07 3.56 -4.96
C THR A 62 -2.33 2.74 -4.68
N LEU A 63 -3.04 3.02 -3.59
CA LEU A 63 -4.27 2.33 -3.18
C LEU A 63 -5.53 3.19 -3.39
N SER A 64 -5.37 4.49 -3.53
CA SER A 64 -6.48 5.43 -3.75
C SER A 64 -6.52 5.93 -5.19
N GLY A 65 -5.50 6.59 -5.64
CA GLY A 65 -5.40 7.25 -6.92
C GLY A 65 -5.02 8.73 -6.80
N ALA A 66 -4.92 9.41 -7.93
CA ALA A 66 -4.58 10.83 -7.99
C ALA A 66 -5.53 11.57 -8.96
N PRO A 67 -6.08 12.74 -8.57
CA PRO A 67 -6.00 13.37 -7.24
C PRO A 67 -6.77 12.58 -6.16
N LYS A 68 -6.19 12.44 -4.97
CA LYS A 68 -6.73 11.61 -3.89
C LYS A 68 -8.21 11.87 -3.55
N PRO A 69 -8.69 13.13 -3.37
CA PRO A 69 -10.08 13.36 -3.02
C PRO A 69 -11.05 12.76 -4.03
N ARG A 70 -10.85 13.03 -5.32
CA ARG A 70 -11.74 12.50 -6.37
C ARG A 70 -11.65 10.98 -6.50
N ALA A 71 -10.47 10.42 -6.34
CA ALA A 71 -10.28 8.97 -6.35
C ALA A 71 -11.06 8.28 -5.21
N LEU A 72 -11.04 8.86 -4.01
CA LEU A 72 -11.79 8.34 -2.86
C LEU A 72 -13.31 8.44 -3.05
N GLU A 73 -13.81 9.53 -3.66
CA GLU A 73 -15.22 9.64 -4.03
C GLU A 73 -15.64 8.51 -4.98
N ILE A 74 -14.85 8.27 -6.04
CA ILE A 74 -15.12 7.19 -7.00
C ILE A 74 -15.09 5.82 -6.34
N ILE A 75 -14.12 5.59 -5.46
CA ILE A 75 -14.04 4.33 -4.69
C ILE A 75 -15.30 4.14 -3.85
N ALA A 76 -15.75 5.18 -3.14
CA ALA A 76 -16.96 5.12 -2.33
C ALA A 76 -18.24 4.91 -3.16
N GLU A 77 -18.27 5.41 -4.40
CA GLU A 77 -19.37 5.20 -5.33
C GLU A 77 -19.43 3.77 -5.90
N LEU A 78 -18.26 3.16 -6.17
CA LEU A 78 -18.16 1.93 -6.96
C LEU A 78 -17.90 0.68 -6.13
N GLU A 79 -17.24 0.78 -4.99
CA GLU A 79 -16.98 -0.39 -4.14
C GLU A 79 -18.20 -0.73 -3.27
N PRO A 80 -18.72 -1.95 -3.36
CA PRO A 80 -19.95 -2.34 -2.65
C PRO A 80 -19.76 -2.57 -1.15
N THR A 81 -18.50 -2.63 -0.69
CA THR A 81 -18.14 -2.90 0.71
C THR A 81 -16.98 -2.02 1.14
N ASP A 82 -16.96 -1.66 2.42
CA ASP A 82 -15.85 -0.92 3.01
C ASP A 82 -14.55 -1.72 2.93
N ARG A 83 -13.45 -1.02 2.70
CA ARG A 83 -12.11 -1.62 2.59
C ARG A 83 -11.58 -2.16 3.92
N GLY A 84 -12.08 -1.65 5.05
CA GLY A 84 -11.59 -2.04 6.38
C GLY A 84 -10.09 -1.87 6.51
N LEU A 85 -9.37 -2.97 6.77
CA LEU A 85 -7.92 -2.96 6.91
C LEU A 85 -7.20 -2.73 5.57
N PHE A 86 -7.79 -3.16 4.45
CA PHE A 86 -7.16 -3.09 3.13
C PHE A 86 -6.86 -1.64 2.72
N GLY A 87 -5.61 -1.37 2.38
CA GLY A 87 -5.15 -0.03 2.01
C GLY A 87 -4.88 0.90 3.19
N GLY A 88 -5.08 0.42 4.42
CA GLY A 88 -4.63 1.08 5.64
C GLY A 88 -3.12 0.95 5.84
N VAL A 89 -2.66 1.19 7.06
CA VAL A 89 -1.25 1.04 7.45
C VAL A 89 -1.10 0.08 8.61
N VAL A 90 0.02 -0.62 8.65
CA VAL A 90 0.43 -1.49 9.74
C VAL A 90 1.90 -1.22 10.07
N GLY A 91 2.22 -1.17 11.34
CA GLY A 91 3.58 -0.92 11.80
C GLY A 91 3.60 -0.39 13.22
N TYR A 92 4.59 0.42 13.55
CA TYR A 92 4.75 0.96 14.89
C TYR A 92 5.29 2.40 14.87
N PHE A 93 5.02 3.10 15.96
CA PHE A 93 5.69 4.31 16.38
C PHE A 93 6.46 3.98 17.66
N ASP A 94 7.72 4.37 17.76
CA ASP A 94 8.51 4.18 18.95
C ASP A 94 8.50 5.41 19.88
N PHE A 95 9.08 5.27 21.07
CA PHE A 95 9.15 6.34 22.06
C PHE A 95 10.18 7.43 21.73
N GLU A 96 11.02 7.21 20.72
CA GLU A 96 11.99 8.19 20.22
C GLU A 96 11.41 9.06 19.11
N GLY A 97 10.16 8.78 18.70
CA GLY A 97 9.47 9.51 17.63
C GLY A 97 9.68 8.96 16.23
N ASN A 98 10.31 7.78 16.11
CA ASN A 98 10.43 7.09 14.83
C ASN A 98 9.16 6.31 14.50
N ALA A 99 8.96 6.01 13.21
CA ALA A 99 7.90 5.14 12.74
C ALA A 99 8.41 4.22 11.64
N ASP A 100 7.93 2.99 11.63
CA ASP A 100 8.10 2.05 10.51
C ASP A 100 6.72 1.50 10.15
N LEU A 101 6.22 1.87 8.98
CA LEU A 101 4.86 1.65 8.54
C LEU A 101 4.83 1.05 7.13
N ALA A 102 3.99 0.05 6.94
CA ALA A 102 3.73 -0.54 5.64
C ALA A 102 2.24 -0.42 5.27
N ILE A 103 1.96 -0.41 3.96
CA ILE A 103 0.58 -0.46 3.47
C ILE A 103 0.00 -1.85 3.76
N ALA A 104 -1.20 -1.90 4.33
CA ALA A 104 -1.91 -3.14 4.62
C ALA A 104 -2.48 -3.75 3.33
N ILE A 105 -1.65 -4.49 2.62
CA ILE A 105 -1.98 -5.27 1.41
C ILE A 105 -1.47 -6.70 1.56
N ARG A 106 -1.88 -7.60 0.70
CA ARG A 106 -1.47 -9.04 0.75
C ARG A 106 -1.73 -9.66 2.12
N THR A 107 -2.78 -9.21 2.79
CA THR A 107 -3.11 -9.54 4.17
C THR A 107 -4.47 -10.22 4.23
N ALA A 108 -4.63 -11.15 5.16
CA ALA A 108 -5.92 -11.73 5.52
C ALA A 108 -6.37 -11.25 6.89
N VAL A 109 -7.64 -10.93 7.03
CA VAL A 109 -8.30 -10.75 8.33
C VAL A 109 -8.99 -12.07 8.68
N ILE A 110 -8.57 -12.69 9.78
CA ILE A 110 -9.18 -13.94 10.26
C ILE A 110 -10.06 -13.60 11.46
N ARG A 111 -11.35 -13.84 11.30
CA ARG A 111 -12.35 -13.57 12.33
C ARG A 111 -13.49 -14.59 12.24
N ASP A 112 -13.98 -15.05 13.39
CA ASP A 112 -15.14 -15.95 13.52
C ASP A 112 -15.05 -17.19 12.62
N GLY A 113 -13.86 -17.78 12.49
CA GLY A 113 -13.61 -18.95 11.66
C GLY A 113 -13.55 -18.69 10.15
N ALA A 114 -13.70 -17.44 9.71
CA ALA A 114 -13.58 -17.03 8.32
C ALA A 114 -12.29 -16.21 8.08
N ALA A 115 -11.73 -16.33 6.88
CA ALA A 115 -10.59 -15.54 6.43
C ALA A 115 -11.04 -14.63 5.27
N HIS A 116 -10.89 -13.33 5.46
CA HIS A 116 -11.23 -12.30 4.47
C HIS A 116 -9.95 -11.78 3.83
N VAL A 117 -9.89 -11.82 2.50
CA VAL A 117 -8.78 -11.31 1.70
C VAL A 117 -9.32 -10.30 0.71
N GLN A 118 -8.77 -9.09 0.72
CA GLN A 118 -9.14 -8.04 -0.24
C GLN A 118 -7.94 -7.68 -1.11
N ALA A 119 -8.18 -7.45 -2.39
CA ALA A 119 -7.20 -7.02 -3.35
C ALA A 119 -7.84 -6.10 -4.38
N GLY A 120 -7.04 -5.22 -4.98
CA GLY A 120 -7.47 -4.30 -6.02
C GLY A 120 -6.40 -4.14 -7.10
N ALA A 121 -6.78 -3.55 -8.22
CA ALA A 121 -5.90 -3.16 -9.31
C ALA A 121 -5.96 -1.64 -9.54
N GLY A 122 -4.90 -1.08 -10.10
CA GLY A 122 -4.87 0.32 -10.50
C GLY A 122 -5.52 0.49 -11.86
N ILE A 123 -6.55 1.31 -11.94
CA ILE A 123 -7.28 1.56 -13.19
C ILE A 123 -6.77 2.83 -13.86
N VAL A 124 -6.43 2.72 -15.13
CA VAL A 124 -6.00 3.82 -16.01
C VAL A 124 -6.82 3.80 -17.30
N LEU A 125 -6.66 4.83 -18.14
CA LEU A 125 -7.43 4.96 -19.39
C LEU A 125 -7.32 3.74 -20.31
N ASP A 126 -6.13 3.15 -20.38
CA ASP A 126 -5.84 2.00 -21.24
C ASP A 126 -6.08 0.64 -20.56
N SER A 127 -6.66 0.63 -19.36
CA SER A 127 -6.97 -0.61 -18.64
C SER A 127 -8.00 -1.46 -19.38
N VAL A 128 -7.71 -2.75 -19.47
CA VAL A 128 -8.63 -3.74 -20.02
C VAL A 128 -9.31 -4.45 -18.84
N PRO A 129 -10.65 -4.35 -18.68
CA PRO A 129 -11.37 -4.84 -17.49
C PRO A 129 -11.05 -6.28 -17.10
N GLU A 130 -11.00 -7.19 -18.07
CA GLU A 130 -10.68 -8.59 -17.81
C GLU A 130 -9.24 -8.77 -17.28
N SER A 131 -8.29 -8.01 -17.79
CA SER A 131 -6.90 -8.05 -17.33
C SER A 131 -6.78 -7.54 -15.89
N GLU A 132 -7.45 -6.45 -15.56
CA GLU A 132 -7.49 -5.88 -14.21
C GLU A 132 -8.16 -6.84 -13.21
N TYR A 133 -9.25 -7.45 -13.62
CA TYR A 133 -9.90 -8.49 -12.81
C TYR A 133 -8.98 -9.68 -12.55
N GLN A 134 -8.28 -10.16 -13.57
CA GLN A 134 -7.31 -11.25 -13.41
C GLN A 134 -6.13 -10.84 -12.52
N GLU A 135 -5.71 -9.59 -12.58
CA GLU A 135 -4.68 -9.03 -11.68
C GLU A 135 -5.13 -9.07 -10.22
N THR A 136 -6.38 -8.68 -9.90
CA THR A 136 -6.89 -8.75 -8.52
C THR A 136 -6.86 -10.18 -7.99
N LYS A 137 -7.25 -11.17 -8.81
CA LYS A 137 -7.20 -12.60 -8.45
C LYS A 137 -5.76 -13.05 -8.18
N SER A 138 -4.84 -12.66 -9.04
CA SER A 138 -3.41 -12.97 -8.89
C SER A 138 -2.83 -12.37 -7.61
N LYS A 139 -3.22 -11.14 -7.29
CA LYS A 139 -2.81 -10.45 -6.06
C LYS A 139 -3.31 -11.12 -4.78
N ALA A 140 -4.50 -11.72 -4.79
CA ALA A 140 -5.06 -12.46 -3.66
C ALA A 140 -4.51 -13.89 -3.54
N ALA A 141 -4.02 -14.47 -4.63
CA ALA A 141 -3.74 -15.90 -4.74
C ALA A 141 -2.72 -16.44 -3.71
N ALA A 142 -1.67 -15.67 -3.39
CA ALA A 142 -0.65 -16.13 -2.45
C ALA A 142 -1.23 -16.31 -1.04
N VAL A 143 -2.01 -15.35 -0.56
CA VAL A 143 -2.66 -15.39 0.75
C VAL A 143 -3.70 -16.52 0.81
N LEU A 144 -4.51 -16.65 -0.23
CA LEU A 144 -5.52 -17.71 -0.32
C LEU A 144 -4.88 -19.11 -0.31
N ARG A 145 -3.76 -19.30 -1.02
CA ARG A 145 -2.99 -20.57 -0.98
C ARG A 145 -2.42 -20.86 0.40
N ALA A 146 -1.90 -19.85 1.10
CA ALA A 146 -1.39 -20.01 2.46
C ALA A 146 -2.51 -20.44 3.44
N ILE A 147 -3.71 -19.85 3.33
CA ILE A 147 -4.89 -20.24 4.11
C ILE A 147 -5.30 -21.68 3.81
N ALA A 148 -5.32 -22.07 2.54
CA ALA A 148 -5.66 -23.44 2.13
C ALA A 148 -4.64 -24.46 2.66
N ALA A 149 -3.35 -24.13 2.59
CA ALA A 149 -2.29 -24.97 3.14
C ALA A 149 -2.42 -25.13 4.66
N ALA A 150 -2.67 -24.04 5.39
CA ALA A 150 -2.87 -24.08 6.83
C ALA A 150 -4.06 -24.95 7.25
N LYS A 151 -5.17 -24.91 6.48
CA LYS A 151 -6.33 -25.79 6.72
C LYS A 151 -6.01 -27.27 6.51
N ALA A 152 -5.07 -27.60 5.62
CA ALA A 152 -4.66 -28.97 5.35
C ALA A 152 -3.63 -29.52 6.36
N MET A 153 -3.00 -28.64 7.16
CA MET A 153 -2.05 -29.06 8.20
C MET A 153 -2.82 -29.78 9.32
N LYS A 154 -2.45 -31.03 9.57
CA LYS A 154 -2.89 -31.72 10.78
C LYS A 154 -2.08 -31.18 11.94
N LEU A 155 -2.75 -30.62 12.93
CA LEU A 155 -2.13 -30.35 14.22
C LEU A 155 -1.80 -31.72 14.83
N GLY A 156 -0.50 -32.02 14.98
CA GLY A 156 -0.03 -33.22 15.65
C GLY A 156 -0.26 -33.14 17.16
#